data_36b037fb9cd03edbf52c82890634c01d
#
_entry.id   36b037fb9cd03edbf52c82890634c01d
#
_cell.length_a   1.000
_cell.length_b   1.000
_cell.length_c   1.000
_cell.angle_alpha   90.00
_cell.angle_beta   90.00
_cell.angle_gamma   90.00
#
_symmetry.space_group_name_H-M   'P 1'
#
loop_
_entity.id
_entity.type
_entity.pdbx_description
1 polymer ?
#
loop_
_entity_poly.entity_id
_entity_poly.type
_entity_poly.pdbx_seq_one_letter_code
_entity_poly.pdbx_strand_id
1 'polypeptide(L)'
;MMRRWTCRAAALWLAAPPLEAEEQRPGPPMMAAAAEAAVPAYRASRPRARDNALPRARWEHRRNGELWTRVALAAINTHGSALLDVVPRDIDEWCPAYADNDAGERAAFWAALLSTLSRYESTWNPGAVGGGGRWFGLLQIYPPTAEFRDCRVQSGEGLKHGPSNLNCAVRIMAVTVPRDNAISVKDGRWRGVAADWGPIRNDWMRRDMQRYTKRQTYCRPLSEVRPKRRP
;
A
#
# COMPACT_ATOMS: atom_id res chain seq x y z
N MET A 1 15.53 -40.43 -48.90
CA MET A 1 15.88 -39.52 -49.99
C MET A 1 16.17 -38.16 -49.42
N MET A 2 17.45 -37.83 -49.27
CA MET A 2 17.96 -36.56 -48.78
C MET A 2 18.10 -35.57 -49.96
N ARG A 3 17.56 -34.38 -49.86
CA ARG A 3 17.91 -33.27 -50.75
C ARG A 3 18.60 -32.17 -49.94
N ARG A 4 19.90 -32.03 -50.16
CA ARG A 4 20.73 -30.93 -49.69
C ARG A 4 20.54 -29.72 -50.66
N TRP A 5 20.23 -28.59 -50.12
CA TRP A 5 20.28 -27.33 -50.86
C TRP A 5 21.46 -26.50 -50.35
N THR A 6 22.38 -26.21 -51.26
CA THR A 6 23.51 -25.33 -51.06
C THR A 6 23.12 -23.94 -51.53
N CYS A 7 23.12 -22.94 -50.67
CA CYS A 7 23.06 -21.56 -51.08
C CYS A 7 24.46 -20.96 -51.14
N ARG A 8 24.83 -20.51 -52.36
CA ARG A 8 26.02 -19.71 -52.63
C ARG A 8 25.79 -18.26 -52.18
N ALA A 9 26.71 -17.71 -51.38
CA ALA A 9 26.79 -16.30 -51.07
C ALA A 9 27.53 -15.58 -52.19
N ALA A 10 26.90 -14.54 -52.80
CA ALA A 10 27.52 -13.61 -53.69
C ALA A 10 27.84 -12.34 -52.86
N ALA A 11 29.11 -12.00 -52.79
CA ALA A 11 29.58 -10.74 -52.21
C ALA A 11 29.52 -9.63 -53.25
N LEU A 12 28.69 -8.62 -53.00
CA LEU A 12 28.69 -7.37 -53.78
C LEU A 12 29.46 -6.31 -52.97
N TRP A 13 30.60 -5.89 -53.54
CA TRP A 13 31.34 -4.72 -53.10
C TRP A 13 30.64 -3.48 -53.65
N LEU A 14 30.11 -2.61 -52.79
CA LEU A 14 29.65 -1.27 -53.16
C LEU A 14 30.68 -0.26 -52.63
N ALA A 15 31.28 0.48 -53.55
CA ALA A 15 32.21 1.56 -53.28
C ALA A 15 31.48 2.76 -52.64
N ALA A 16 32.08 3.33 -51.61
CA ALA A 16 31.60 4.54 -50.94
C ALA A 16 31.91 5.79 -51.79
N PRO A 17 30.99 6.77 -51.88
CA PRO A 17 31.28 8.07 -52.47
C PRO A 17 32.08 8.97 -51.51
N PRO A 18 32.79 9.98 -52.02
CA PRO A 18 33.62 10.89 -51.23
C PRO A 18 32.75 11.83 -50.37
N LEU A 19 33.25 12.14 -49.18
CA LEU A 19 32.69 13.12 -48.24
C LEU A 19 32.82 14.53 -48.80
N GLU A 20 31.71 15.16 -49.20
CA GLU A 20 31.64 16.58 -49.41
C GLU A 20 31.60 17.32 -48.08
N ALA A 21 32.45 18.35 -47.95
CA ALA A 21 32.53 19.21 -46.79
C ALA A 21 31.25 20.03 -46.64
N GLU A 22 30.48 19.78 -45.60
CA GLU A 22 29.27 20.53 -45.23
C GLU A 22 29.66 21.87 -44.61
N GLU A 23 29.39 22.92 -45.38
CA GLU A 23 29.56 24.32 -45.02
C GLU A 23 28.68 24.68 -43.84
N GLN A 24 29.28 25.01 -42.67
CA GLN A 24 28.58 25.41 -41.44
C GLN A 24 27.83 26.72 -41.65
N ARG A 25 26.50 26.65 -41.75
CA ARG A 25 25.61 27.82 -41.63
C ARG A 25 25.58 28.29 -40.19
N PRO A 26 25.73 29.58 -39.91
CA PRO A 26 25.53 30.10 -38.56
C PRO A 26 24.06 29.93 -38.15
N GLY A 27 23.87 29.28 -37.01
CA GLY A 27 22.55 29.08 -36.40
C GLY A 27 21.94 30.42 -35.94
N PRO A 28 20.61 30.48 -35.85
CA PRO A 28 19.92 31.69 -35.38
C PRO A 28 20.28 31.98 -33.92
N PRO A 29 20.27 33.26 -33.50
CA PRO A 29 20.64 33.66 -32.17
C PRO A 29 19.70 33.00 -31.15
N MET A 30 20.26 32.28 -30.16
CA MET A 30 19.55 31.76 -29.02
C MET A 30 18.97 32.94 -28.22
N MET A 31 17.68 33.17 -28.35
CA MET A 31 16.95 33.98 -27.38
C MET A 31 16.95 33.23 -26.05
N ALA A 32 17.68 33.73 -25.07
CA ALA A 32 17.65 33.25 -23.70
C ALA A 32 16.22 33.42 -23.17
N ALA A 33 15.44 32.35 -23.17
CA ALA A 33 14.21 32.30 -22.40
C ALA A 33 14.62 32.40 -20.93
N ALA A 34 14.28 33.52 -20.31
CA ALA A 34 14.36 33.67 -18.86
C ALA A 34 13.51 32.56 -18.24
N ALA A 35 14.18 31.52 -17.71
CA ALA A 35 13.53 30.50 -16.90
C ALA A 35 13.02 31.22 -15.64
N GLU A 36 11.74 31.51 -15.61
CA GLU A 36 11.00 31.92 -14.42
C GLU A 36 11.17 30.80 -13.40
N ALA A 37 12.07 31.02 -12.44
CA ALA A 37 12.34 30.08 -11.37
C ALA A 37 11.04 29.91 -10.58
N ALA A 38 10.34 28.79 -10.81
CA ALA A 38 9.21 28.40 -9.99
C ALA A 38 9.69 28.31 -8.53
N VAL A 39 9.24 29.26 -7.69
CA VAL A 39 9.48 29.23 -6.27
C VAL A 39 8.91 27.89 -5.75
N PRO A 40 9.73 27.00 -5.19
CA PRO A 40 9.22 25.73 -4.69
C PRO A 40 8.18 26.04 -3.63
N ALA A 41 6.94 25.62 -3.85
CA ALA A 41 5.89 25.74 -2.86
C ALA A 41 6.41 25.12 -1.55
N TYR A 42 6.58 25.93 -0.53
CA TYR A 42 6.98 25.47 0.80
C TYR A 42 5.90 24.52 1.32
N ARG A 43 6.09 23.23 1.12
CA ARG A 43 5.30 22.23 1.81
C ARG A 43 5.70 22.28 3.27
N ALA A 44 4.79 22.79 4.12
CA ALA A 44 4.98 22.70 5.55
C ALA A 44 5.20 21.22 5.91
N SER A 45 6.45 20.86 6.16
CA SER A 45 6.78 19.50 6.59
C SER A 45 6.17 19.29 7.97
N ARG A 46 5.37 18.23 8.10
CA ARG A 46 4.94 17.78 9.43
C ARG A 46 6.18 17.48 10.26
N PRO A 47 6.18 17.83 11.58
CA PRO A 47 7.25 17.38 12.45
C PRO A 47 7.34 15.84 12.32
N ARG A 48 8.47 15.33 11.86
CA ARG A 48 8.71 13.89 11.81
C ARG A 48 8.61 13.35 13.23
N ALA A 49 7.76 12.37 13.44
CA ALA A 49 7.85 11.53 14.63
C ALA A 49 9.28 11.00 14.71
N ARG A 50 9.86 10.97 15.93
CA ARG A 50 11.23 10.48 16.14
C ARG A 50 11.43 9.19 15.34
N ASP A 51 12.50 9.10 14.57
CA ASP A 51 12.77 8.10 13.53
C ASP A 51 12.70 6.61 13.97
N ASN A 52 12.41 6.32 15.25
CA ASN A 52 12.27 4.98 15.82
C ASN A 52 10.92 4.73 16.53
N ALA A 53 9.98 5.68 16.54
CA ALA A 53 8.70 5.47 17.20
C ALA A 53 7.73 4.73 16.26
N LEU A 54 7.31 3.53 16.65
CA LEU A 54 6.26 2.82 15.93
C LEU A 54 4.96 3.64 15.95
N PRO A 55 4.18 3.63 14.85
CA PRO A 55 2.87 4.24 14.85
C PRO A 55 1.96 3.54 15.85
N ARG A 56 1.07 4.30 16.46
CA ARG A 56 0.08 3.75 17.40
C ARG A 56 -0.81 2.75 16.70
N ALA A 57 -0.98 1.59 17.35
CA ALA A 57 -1.85 0.52 16.88
C ALA A 57 -2.80 0.10 18.01
N ARG A 58 -4.03 -0.29 17.66
CA ARG A 58 -5.06 -0.57 18.65
C ARG A 58 -4.76 -1.80 19.54
N TRP A 59 -3.83 -2.64 19.11
CA TRP A 59 -3.33 -3.81 19.83
C TRP A 59 -2.10 -3.55 20.71
N GLU A 60 -1.60 -2.31 20.83
CA GLU A 60 -0.37 -1.99 21.58
C GLU A 60 -0.39 -2.43 23.04
N HIS A 61 -1.57 -2.56 23.65
CA HIS A 61 -1.77 -3.11 25.00
C HIS A 61 -1.57 -4.63 25.09
N ARG A 62 -1.41 -5.31 23.98
CA ARG A 62 -1.17 -6.77 23.94
C ARG A 62 0.31 -7.06 24.00
N ARG A 63 0.70 -8.17 24.66
CA ARG A 63 2.11 -8.57 24.83
C ARG A 63 2.91 -8.55 23.51
N ASN A 64 2.30 -8.96 22.41
CA ASN A 64 2.94 -9.00 21.09
C ASN A 64 2.55 -7.82 20.17
N GLY A 65 1.90 -6.78 20.72
CA GLY A 65 1.37 -5.68 19.93
C GLY A 65 2.43 -4.93 19.12
N GLU A 66 3.59 -4.68 19.74
CA GLU A 66 4.73 -4.05 19.07
C GLU A 66 5.26 -4.92 17.92
N LEU A 67 5.44 -6.23 18.16
CA LEU A 67 5.86 -7.17 17.13
C LEU A 67 4.88 -7.18 15.96
N TRP A 68 3.59 -7.19 16.23
CA TRP A 68 2.56 -7.17 15.18
C TRP A 68 2.61 -5.89 14.35
N THR A 69 2.86 -4.74 14.99
CA THR A 69 3.02 -3.46 14.27
C THR A 69 4.25 -3.49 13.37
N ARG A 70 5.40 -3.97 13.87
CA ARG A 70 6.62 -4.13 13.06
C ARG A 70 6.40 -5.05 11.86
N VAL A 71 5.75 -6.18 12.09
CA VAL A 71 5.44 -7.16 11.02
C VAL A 71 4.48 -6.59 9.99
N ALA A 72 3.43 -5.90 10.43
CA ALA A 72 2.49 -5.25 9.51
C ALA A 72 3.20 -4.20 8.64
N LEU A 73 4.01 -3.33 9.24
CA LEU A 73 4.78 -2.33 8.50
C LEU A 73 5.78 -2.97 7.52
N ALA A 74 6.50 -4.01 7.95
CA ALA A 74 7.42 -4.73 7.08
C ALA A 74 6.70 -5.38 5.88
N ALA A 75 5.55 -6.02 6.12
CA ALA A 75 4.74 -6.62 5.06
C ALA A 75 4.19 -5.56 4.09
N ILE A 76 3.69 -4.43 4.61
CA ILE A 76 3.17 -3.32 3.81
C ILE A 76 4.27 -2.72 2.92
N ASN A 77 5.48 -2.50 3.47
CA ASN A 77 6.60 -1.92 2.73
C ASN A 77 7.29 -2.91 1.76
N THR A 78 6.90 -4.17 1.75
CA THR A 78 7.43 -5.20 0.85
C THR A 78 6.36 -5.63 -0.16
N HIS A 79 5.73 -6.77 0.04
CA HIS A 79 4.72 -7.32 -0.87
C HIS A 79 3.36 -6.59 -0.80
N GLY A 80 3.17 -5.71 0.17
CA GLY A 80 2.00 -4.84 0.32
C GLY A 80 2.15 -3.46 -0.29
N SER A 81 3.26 -3.13 -0.97
CA SER A 81 3.58 -1.77 -1.44
C SER A 81 2.51 -1.16 -2.33
N ALA A 82 1.76 -1.98 -3.08
CA ALA A 82 0.62 -1.52 -3.87
C ALA A 82 -0.46 -0.78 -3.03
N LEU A 83 -0.52 -1.03 -1.72
CA LEU A 83 -1.38 -0.26 -0.80
C LEU A 83 -0.91 1.18 -0.61
N LEU A 84 0.40 1.44 -0.77
CA LEU A 84 0.99 2.77 -0.60
C LEU A 84 0.80 3.65 -1.84
N ASP A 85 0.63 3.03 -3.00
CA ASP A 85 0.49 3.74 -4.28
C ASP A 85 -0.95 4.16 -4.56
N VAL A 86 -1.94 3.48 -3.95
CA VAL A 86 -3.35 3.75 -4.18
C VAL A 86 -3.89 4.76 -3.17
N VAL A 87 -4.76 5.66 -3.64
CA VAL A 87 -5.60 6.53 -2.81
C VAL A 87 -7.05 6.05 -2.96
N PRO A 88 -7.56 5.23 -2.01
CA PRO A 88 -8.91 4.70 -2.11
C PRO A 88 -9.96 5.80 -2.19
N ARG A 89 -11.00 5.60 -3.01
CA ARG A 89 -12.04 6.62 -3.25
C ARG A 89 -12.86 6.99 -2.01
N ASP A 90 -12.88 6.12 -0.99
CA ASP A 90 -13.52 6.35 0.30
C ASP A 90 -12.54 6.71 1.43
N ILE A 91 -11.32 7.13 1.07
CA ILE A 91 -10.24 7.36 2.04
C ILE A 91 -10.56 8.47 3.05
N ASP A 92 -11.30 9.50 2.65
CA ASP A 92 -11.67 10.62 3.53
C ASP A 92 -12.52 10.17 4.72
N GLU A 93 -13.25 9.08 4.57
CA GLU A 93 -13.98 8.46 5.68
C GLU A 93 -13.07 7.77 6.69
N TRP A 94 -11.82 7.48 6.31
CA TRP A 94 -10.85 6.70 7.09
C TRP A 94 -9.67 7.52 7.56
N CYS A 95 -9.11 8.36 6.69
CA CYS A 95 -7.89 9.13 6.92
C CYS A 95 -7.84 10.35 5.98
N PRO A 96 -8.50 11.47 6.32
CA PRO A 96 -8.64 12.64 5.44
C PRO A 96 -7.34 13.22 4.89
N ALA A 97 -6.22 13.06 5.61
CA ALA A 97 -4.92 13.55 5.17
C ALA A 97 -4.12 12.52 4.33
N TYR A 98 -4.66 11.34 4.06
CA TYR A 98 -3.92 10.23 3.43
C TYR A 98 -3.32 10.59 2.06
N ALA A 99 -4.03 11.36 1.25
CA ALA A 99 -3.55 11.74 -0.08
C ALA A 99 -2.24 12.54 -0.03
N ASP A 100 -2.08 13.36 1.03
CA ASP A 100 -0.90 14.21 1.26
C ASP A 100 0.21 13.49 2.05
N ASN A 101 -0.03 12.30 2.54
CA ASN A 101 0.90 11.54 3.37
C ASN A 101 2.04 10.94 2.55
N ASP A 102 3.21 10.86 3.18
CA ASP A 102 4.33 10.07 2.64
C ASP A 102 4.09 8.56 2.79
N ALA A 103 4.97 7.75 2.20
CA ALA A 103 4.83 6.29 2.22
C ALA A 103 4.83 5.72 3.65
N GLY A 104 5.60 6.30 4.57
CA GLY A 104 5.65 5.86 5.98
C GLY A 104 4.34 6.14 6.71
N GLU A 105 3.75 7.31 6.50
CA GLU A 105 2.46 7.70 7.06
C GLU A 105 1.30 6.86 6.47
N ARG A 106 1.36 6.57 5.17
CA ARG A 106 0.42 5.64 4.52
C ARG A 106 0.55 4.22 5.08
N ALA A 107 1.78 3.73 5.29
CA ALA A 107 2.01 2.44 5.93
C ALA A 107 1.46 2.41 7.36
N ALA A 108 1.64 3.50 8.12
CA ALA A 108 1.09 3.64 9.46
C ALA A 108 -0.45 3.55 9.48
N PHE A 109 -1.12 4.16 8.49
CA PHE A 109 -2.57 4.04 8.34
C PHE A 109 -3.02 2.59 8.12
N TRP A 110 -2.37 1.85 7.22
CA TRP A 110 -2.73 0.45 6.97
C TRP A 110 -2.47 -0.44 8.18
N ALA A 111 -1.38 -0.21 8.93
CA ALA A 111 -1.14 -0.92 10.19
C ALA A 111 -2.20 -0.60 11.25
N ALA A 112 -2.64 0.66 11.35
CA ALA A 112 -3.73 1.06 12.23
C ALA A 112 -5.05 0.39 11.83
N LEU A 113 -5.37 0.33 10.53
CA LEU A 113 -6.56 -0.36 10.03
C LEU A 113 -6.55 -1.85 10.37
N LEU A 114 -5.43 -2.55 10.11
CA LEU A 114 -5.26 -3.95 10.51
C LEU A 114 -5.49 -4.17 12.01
N SER A 115 -4.93 -3.27 12.84
CA SER A 115 -5.03 -3.36 14.29
C SER A 115 -6.45 -3.19 14.81
N THR A 116 -7.23 -2.32 14.18
CA THR A 116 -8.62 -2.10 14.58
C THR A 116 -9.56 -3.16 14.00
N LEU A 117 -9.28 -3.69 12.82
CA LEU A 117 -10.04 -4.79 12.21
C LEU A 117 -9.89 -6.08 13.04
N SER A 118 -8.67 -6.41 13.49
CA SER A 118 -8.43 -7.61 14.31
C SER A 118 -9.13 -7.59 15.66
N ARG A 119 -9.55 -6.42 16.15
CA ARG A 119 -10.42 -6.33 17.33
C ARG A 119 -11.74 -7.07 17.11
N TYR A 120 -12.32 -6.90 15.95
CA TYR A 120 -13.64 -7.43 15.61
C TYR A 120 -13.59 -8.84 15.03
N GLU A 121 -12.44 -9.24 14.50
CA GLU A 121 -12.24 -10.59 13.98
C GLU A 121 -11.91 -11.59 15.09
N SER A 122 -11.03 -11.23 16.01
CA SER A 122 -10.49 -12.17 16.99
C SER A 122 -10.36 -11.62 18.41
N THR A 123 -10.73 -10.36 18.64
CA THR A 123 -10.40 -9.63 19.88
C THR A 123 -8.88 -9.66 20.16
N TRP A 124 -8.09 -9.52 19.09
CA TRP A 124 -6.62 -9.62 19.09
C TRP A 124 -6.08 -10.95 19.65
N ASN A 125 -6.82 -12.03 19.50
CA ASN A 125 -6.35 -13.36 19.84
C ASN A 125 -5.75 -14.05 18.60
N PRO A 126 -4.43 -14.26 18.54
CA PRO A 126 -3.83 -14.94 17.39
C PRO A 126 -4.23 -16.41 17.29
N GLY A 127 -4.60 -17.05 18.40
CA GLY A 127 -5.05 -18.44 18.42
C GLY A 127 -6.54 -18.62 18.11
N ALA A 128 -7.27 -17.54 17.77
CA ALA A 128 -8.72 -17.63 17.53
C ALA A 128 -9.05 -18.53 16.35
N VAL A 129 -10.12 -19.31 16.51
CA VAL A 129 -10.72 -20.16 15.49
C VAL A 129 -12.20 -19.87 15.43
N GLY A 130 -12.69 -19.43 14.28
CA GLY A 130 -14.08 -19.07 14.04
C GLY A 130 -14.77 -19.93 12.99
N GLY A 131 -16.06 -19.66 12.78
CA GLY A 131 -16.86 -20.26 11.71
C GLY A 131 -16.89 -21.78 11.71
N GLY A 132 -16.91 -22.41 12.87
CA GLY A 132 -16.90 -23.88 12.97
C GLY A 132 -15.57 -24.49 12.48
N GLY A 133 -14.45 -23.87 12.77
CA GLY A 133 -13.12 -24.40 12.43
C GLY A 133 -12.60 -23.95 11.05
N ARG A 134 -13.19 -22.93 10.45
CA ARG A 134 -12.82 -22.49 9.09
C ARG A 134 -11.93 -21.27 9.04
N TRP A 135 -12.01 -20.32 9.99
CA TRP A 135 -11.25 -19.08 9.98
C TRP A 135 -10.29 -19.02 11.15
N PHE A 136 -9.08 -18.52 10.91
CA PHE A 136 -7.98 -18.64 11.86
C PHE A 136 -7.24 -17.32 12.09
N GLY A 137 -6.83 -17.10 13.33
CA GLY A 137 -5.87 -16.08 13.72
C GLY A 137 -6.45 -14.67 13.85
N LEU A 138 -5.55 -13.68 13.91
CA LEU A 138 -5.88 -12.28 14.19
C LEU A 138 -6.95 -11.71 13.25
N LEU A 139 -6.88 -12.01 11.97
CA LEU A 139 -7.76 -11.52 10.92
C LEU A 139 -8.69 -12.62 10.38
N GLN A 140 -8.85 -13.71 11.10
CA GLN A 140 -9.78 -14.80 10.75
C GLN A 140 -9.70 -15.21 9.27
N ILE A 141 -8.49 -15.58 8.83
CA ILE A 141 -8.24 -15.95 7.44
C ILE A 141 -8.64 -17.40 7.20
N TYR A 142 -9.32 -17.65 6.08
CA TYR A 142 -9.68 -18.98 5.60
C TYR A 142 -8.50 -19.61 4.85
N PRO A 143 -8.07 -20.86 5.18
CA PRO A 143 -6.93 -21.50 4.53
C PRO A 143 -6.99 -21.51 3.00
N PRO A 144 -8.10 -21.85 2.33
CA PRO A 144 -8.19 -21.75 0.87
C PRO A 144 -7.99 -20.33 0.32
N THR A 145 -8.37 -19.28 1.08
CA THR A 145 -8.06 -17.90 0.70
C THR A 145 -6.55 -17.63 0.81
N ALA A 146 -5.91 -18.14 1.86
CA ALA A 146 -4.47 -18.01 2.02
C ALA A 146 -3.70 -18.72 0.88
N GLU A 147 -4.16 -19.88 0.46
CA GLU A 147 -3.64 -20.62 -0.70
C GLU A 147 -3.84 -19.80 -1.99
N PHE A 148 -5.06 -19.39 -2.28
CA PHE A 148 -5.39 -18.59 -3.47
C PHE A 148 -4.61 -17.28 -3.58
N ARG A 149 -4.16 -16.74 -2.44
CA ARG A 149 -3.36 -15.50 -2.36
C ARG A 149 -1.86 -15.75 -2.21
N ASP A 150 -1.40 -16.98 -2.39
CA ASP A 150 0.02 -17.37 -2.27
C ASP A 150 0.65 -16.91 -0.94
N CYS A 151 -0.12 -16.99 0.16
CA CYS A 151 0.42 -16.71 1.48
C CYS A 151 1.50 -17.75 1.83
N ARG A 152 2.58 -17.32 2.50
CA ARG A 152 3.66 -18.24 2.93
C ARG A 152 3.17 -19.34 3.86
N VAL A 153 2.10 -19.06 4.60
CA VAL A 153 1.45 -19.99 5.52
C VAL A 153 0.00 -20.13 5.09
N GLN A 154 -0.41 -21.36 4.80
CA GLN A 154 -1.72 -21.67 4.25
C GLN A 154 -2.55 -22.58 5.15
N SER A 155 -1.91 -23.26 6.13
CA SER A 155 -2.62 -24.11 7.08
C SER A 155 -3.29 -23.34 8.20
N GLY A 156 -4.41 -23.84 8.71
CA GLY A 156 -5.11 -23.24 9.84
C GLY A 156 -4.22 -23.07 11.09
N GLU A 157 -3.40 -24.06 11.40
CA GLU A 157 -2.47 -24.00 12.54
C GLU A 157 -1.41 -22.90 12.32
N GLY A 158 -0.83 -22.80 11.13
CA GLY A 158 0.14 -21.77 10.83
C GLY A 158 -0.47 -20.37 10.84
N LEU A 159 -1.74 -20.22 10.45
CA LEU A 159 -2.47 -18.95 10.50
C LEU A 159 -2.82 -18.50 11.93
N LYS A 160 -2.70 -19.34 12.96
CA LYS A 160 -2.76 -18.93 14.37
C LYS A 160 -1.49 -18.20 14.83
N HIS A 161 -0.42 -18.22 14.07
CA HIS A 161 0.75 -17.41 14.34
C HIS A 161 0.50 -15.98 13.89
N GLY A 162 0.41 -15.02 14.81
CA GLY A 162 0.02 -13.62 14.55
C GLY A 162 0.83 -12.96 13.42
N PRO A 163 2.18 -13.02 13.43
CA PRO A 163 3.01 -12.52 12.33
C PRO A 163 2.66 -13.12 10.96
N SER A 164 2.44 -14.41 10.86
CA SER A 164 2.07 -15.09 9.61
C SER A 164 0.69 -14.67 9.11
N ASN A 165 -0.25 -14.52 10.04
CA ASN A 165 -1.61 -14.08 9.76
C ASN A 165 -1.64 -12.64 9.21
N LEU A 166 -0.90 -11.72 9.84
CA LEU A 166 -0.78 -10.33 9.38
C LEU A 166 -0.09 -10.23 8.02
N ASN A 167 0.96 -11.01 7.79
CA ASN A 167 1.64 -11.07 6.50
C ASN A 167 0.67 -11.51 5.38
N CYS A 168 -0.15 -12.52 5.63
CA CYS A 168 -1.17 -12.98 4.70
C CYS A 168 -2.29 -11.94 4.50
N ALA A 169 -2.77 -11.29 5.58
CA ALA A 169 -3.79 -10.23 5.48
C ALA A 169 -3.34 -9.06 4.61
N VAL A 170 -2.09 -8.61 4.76
CA VAL A 170 -1.50 -7.57 3.90
C VAL A 170 -1.49 -8.02 2.44
N ARG A 171 -1.14 -9.27 2.16
CA ARG A 171 -1.13 -9.82 0.79
C ARG A 171 -2.54 -9.83 0.17
N ILE A 172 -3.56 -10.19 0.94
CA ILE A 172 -4.96 -10.14 0.50
C ILE A 172 -5.36 -8.68 0.18
N MET A 173 -5.10 -7.75 1.10
CA MET A 173 -5.44 -6.33 0.93
C MET A 173 -4.71 -5.70 -0.26
N ALA A 174 -3.44 -6.04 -0.49
CA ALA A 174 -2.63 -5.52 -1.59
C ALA A 174 -3.18 -5.89 -2.98
N VAL A 175 -4.05 -6.89 -3.07
CA VAL A 175 -4.77 -7.24 -4.29
C VAL A 175 -6.14 -6.56 -4.34
N THR A 176 -6.91 -6.65 -3.25
CA THR A 176 -8.31 -6.24 -3.26
C THR A 176 -8.49 -4.72 -3.23
N VAL A 177 -7.64 -4.00 -2.51
CA VAL A 177 -7.74 -2.54 -2.41
C VAL A 177 -7.40 -1.85 -3.72
N PRO A 178 -6.25 -2.11 -4.38
CA PRO A 178 -5.96 -1.51 -5.69
C PRO A 178 -6.98 -1.91 -6.77
N ARG A 179 -7.39 -3.18 -6.82
CA ARG A 179 -8.40 -3.66 -7.77
C ARG A 179 -9.71 -2.87 -7.69
N ASP A 180 -10.16 -2.58 -6.48
CA ASP A 180 -11.47 -1.98 -6.24
C ASP A 180 -11.38 -0.45 -6.02
N ASN A 181 -10.17 0.10 -5.86
CA ASN A 181 -9.91 1.48 -5.45
C ASN A 181 -10.79 1.90 -4.26
N ALA A 182 -10.84 1.06 -3.22
CA ALA A 182 -11.75 1.23 -2.09
C ALA A 182 -11.27 0.50 -0.83
N ILE A 183 -11.74 0.95 0.33
CA ILE A 183 -11.65 0.24 1.61
C ILE A 183 -12.98 -0.44 1.92
N SER A 184 -14.10 0.28 1.86
CA SER A 184 -15.41 -0.20 2.32
C SER A 184 -16.59 0.36 1.51
N VAL A 185 -16.47 0.38 0.20
CA VAL A 185 -17.54 0.84 -0.68
C VAL A 185 -18.50 -0.31 -1.01
N LYS A 186 -19.79 -0.01 -1.05
CA LYS A 186 -20.84 -0.94 -1.52
C LYS A 186 -21.44 -0.39 -2.82
N ASP A 187 -21.13 -1.04 -3.93
CA ASP A 187 -21.72 -0.78 -5.24
C ASP A 187 -22.16 -2.12 -5.88
N GLY A 188 -23.39 -2.51 -5.64
CA GLY A 188 -23.91 -3.85 -5.94
C GLY A 188 -23.30 -4.93 -5.01
N ARG A 189 -21.99 -4.92 -4.81
CA ARG A 189 -21.26 -5.79 -3.88
C ARG A 189 -20.28 -4.98 -3.02
N TRP A 190 -19.78 -5.59 -1.94
CA TRP A 190 -18.73 -4.98 -1.15
C TRP A 190 -17.37 -4.99 -1.88
N ARG A 191 -16.64 -3.88 -1.75
CA ARG A 191 -15.37 -3.61 -2.43
C ARG A 191 -14.25 -3.37 -1.43
N GLY A 192 -13.01 -3.53 -1.90
CA GLY A 192 -11.80 -3.31 -1.11
C GLY A 192 -11.68 -4.27 0.06
N VAL A 193 -11.28 -3.78 1.22
CA VAL A 193 -11.15 -4.59 2.45
C VAL A 193 -12.50 -5.22 2.84
N ALA A 194 -13.59 -4.52 2.61
CA ALA A 194 -14.94 -5.03 2.89
C ALA A 194 -15.34 -6.22 2.01
N ALA A 195 -14.66 -6.50 0.90
CA ALA A 195 -14.89 -7.68 0.10
C ALA A 195 -14.51 -8.96 0.85
N ASP A 196 -13.46 -8.90 1.68
CA ASP A 196 -12.90 -10.05 2.36
C ASP A 196 -13.31 -10.11 3.85
N TRP A 197 -13.56 -8.96 4.51
CA TRP A 197 -13.81 -8.90 5.96
C TRP A 197 -15.19 -8.38 6.34
N GLY A 198 -15.93 -9.23 7.07
CA GLY A 198 -17.30 -8.98 7.52
C GLY A 198 -17.47 -7.77 8.45
N PRO A 199 -16.65 -7.56 9.47
CA PRO A 199 -16.80 -6.45 10.41
C PRO A 199 -16.81 -5.06 9.75
N ILE A 200 -16.08 -4.86 8.67
CA ILE A 200 -16.10 -3.60 7.92
C ILE A 200 -17.47 -3.33 7.25
N ARG A 201 -18.25 -4.37 6.98
CA ARG A 201 -19.60 -4.26 6.41
C ARG A 201 -20.63 -3.80 7.44
N ASN A 202 -20.36 -4.02 8.73
CA ASN A 202 -21.22 -3.59 9.82
C ASN A 202 -20.99 -2.11 10.12
N ASP A 203 -22.06 -1.31 10.06
CA ASP A 203 -21.99 0.16 10.19
C ASP A 203 -21.40 0.63 11.52
N TRP A 204 -21.76 -0.02 12.62
CA TRP A 204 -21.25 0.37 13.94
C TRP A 204 -19.75 0.05 14.06
N MET A 205 -19.35 -1.16 13.65
CA MET A 205 -17.94 -1.57 13.70
C MET A 205 -17.09 -0.72 12.75
N ARG A 206 -17.58 -0.46 11.53
CA ARG A 206 -16.91 0.39 10.55
C ARG A 206 -16.70 1.80 11.09
N ARG A 207 -17.74 2.43 11.63
CA ARG A 207 -17.62 3.77 12.24
C ARG A 207 -16.65 3.81 13.42
N ASP A 208 -16.58 2.76 14.23
CA ASP A 208 -15.59 2.69 15.31
C ASP A 208 -14.16 2.57 14.77
N MET A 209 -13.93 1.77 13.72
CA MET A 209 -12.65 1.67 13.04
C MET A 209 -12.24 3.00 12.41
N GLN A 210 -13.16 3.67 11.71
CA GLN A 210 -12.95 5.01 11.12
C GLN A 210 -12.62 6.06 12.19
N ARG A 211 -13.32 6.07 13.32
CA ARG A 211 -12.97 6.98 14.45
C ARG A 211 -11.57 6.73 14.98
N TYR A 212 -11.15 5.47 15.04
CA TYR A 212 -9.79 5.15 15.49
C TYR A 212 -8.73 5.65 14.51
N THR A 213 -8.88 5.38 13.22
CA THR A 213 -7.91 5.79 12.21
C THR A 213 -7.85 7.31 12.05
N LYS A 214 -8.99 8.00 11.99
CA LYS A 214 -9.05 9.48 11.90
C LYS A 214 -8.36 10.22 13.07
N ARG A 215 -8.29 9.60 14.25
CA ARG A 215 -7.62 10.19 15.42
C ARG A 215 -6.11 10.15 15.34
N GLN A 216 -5.54 9.37 14.43
CA GLN A 216 -4.09 9.29 14.27
C GLN A 216 -3.56 10.63 13.72
N THR A 217 -2.37 11.03 14.18
CA THR A 217 -1.81 12.34 13.81
C THR A 217 -1.62 12.48 12.31
N TYR A 218 -1.19 11.42 11.64
CA TYR A 218 -0.99 11.37 10.20
C TYR A 218 -2.30 11.35 9.38
N CYS A 219 -3.46 11.15 10.02
CA CYS A 219 -4.77 11.20 9.36
C CYS A 219 -5.48 12.54 9.51
N ARG A 220 -4.92 13.48 10.30
CA ARG A 220 -5.53 14.81 10.51
C ARG A 220 -5.02 15.79 9.48
N PRO A 221 -5.90 16.56 8.81
CA PRO A 221 -5.47 17.65 7.96
C PRO A 221 -4.59 18.65 8.71
N LEU A 222 -3.58 19.21 8.05
CA LEU A 222 -2.65 20.17 8.66
C LEU A 222 -3.37 21.40 9.24
N SER A 223 -4.52 21.80 8.66
CA SER A 223 -5.37 22.87 9.17
C SER A 223 -5.94 22.61 10.58
N GLU A 224 -6.07 21.36 10.98
CA GLU A 224 -6.56 20.95 12.31
C GLU A 224 -5.44 20.77 13.33
N VAL A 225 -4.18 20.72 12.89
CA VAL A 225 -2.99 20.56 13.73
C VAL A 225 -2.41 21.94 14.09
N ARG A 226 -3.23 22.91 14.46
CA ARG A 226 -2.71 24.19 14.96
C ARG A 226 -2.03 24.00 16.31
N PRO A 227 -0.80 24.55 16.50
CA PRO A 227 -0.23 24.67 17.84
C PRO A 227 -1.20 25.49 18.69
N LYS A 228 -1.66 24.96 19.82
CA LYS A 228 -2.37 25.80 20.81
C LYS A 228 -1.42 26.92 21.17
N ARG A 229 -1.79 28.17 20.88
CA ARG A 229 -1.06 29.33 21.42
C ARG A 229 -1.01 29.14 22.93
N ARG A 230 0.19 29.12 23.49
CA ARG A 230 0.34 29.23 24.93
C ARG A 230 -0.20 30.60 25.34
N PRO A 231 -0.97 30.68 26.43
CA PRO A 231 -1.40 31.96 27.00
C PRO A 231 -0.20 32.76 27.43
#